data_5465c1a91b0ae330264298436ab6200e
#
_entry.id   5465c1a91b0ae330264298436ab6200e
#
_cell.length_a   1.000
_cell.length_b   1.000
_cell.length_c   1.000
_cell.angle_alpha   90.00
_cell.angle_beta   90.00
_cell.angle_gamma   90.00
#
_symmetry.space_group_name_H-M   'P 1'
#
loop_
_entity.id
_entity.type
_entity.pdbx_description
1 polymer ?
#
loop_
_entity_poly.entity_id
_entity_poly.type
_entity_poly.pdbx_seq_one_letter_code
_entity_poly.pdbx_strand_id
1 'polypeptide(L)'
;YSFNSISKKVSTLLGYMQLKLRVSKQGGENLRIKFGIDNHIAQDTVKVTTHSSCEKTWGRIKEAILTTEQTIVVIDAKTNKKVSRLLSDVFSIESKEQMCHVVFTSNERYLLAVRLKIVEKQFTSYGFVRINISTLVNRSFIKAFRSTDNARVEIEMKNGSKFIVNRHYVKKFKEMWV
;
A
#
# COMPACT_ATOMS: atom_id res chain seq x y z
N TYR A 1 12.83 11.94 12.20
CA TYR A 1 14.19 12.50 11.98
C TYR A 1 15.07 11.49 11.23
N SER A 2 14.77 11.10 9.99
CA SER A 2 15.72 10.30 9.19
C SER A 2 15.49 10.40 7.66
N PHE A 3 14.57 11.23 7.19
CA PHE A 3 14.36 11.44 5.75
C PHE A 3 15.32 12.47 5.13
N ASN A 4 15.95 13.32 5.93
CA ASN A 4 16.86 14.37 5.44
C ASN A 4 18.31 13.92 5.20
N SER A 5 18.69 12.71 5.62
CA SER A 5 20.08 12.23 5.43
C SER A 5 20.30 11.55 4.08
N ILE A 6 19.25 11.05 3.45
CA ILE A 6 19.34 10.40 2.13
C ILE A 6 19.36 11.43 0.99
N SER A 7 18.71 12.58 1.18
CA SER A 7 18.65 13.65 0.19
C SER A 7 19.99 14.37 -0.02
N LYS A 8 20.87 14.43 0.99
CA LYS A 8 22.15 15.15 0.89
C LYS A 8 23.32 14.36 0.30
N LYS A 9 23.24 13.04 0.17
CA LYS A 9 24.29 12.21 -0.46
C LYS A 9 24.08 11.95 -1.95
N VAL A 10 22.97 12.38 -2.53
CA VAL A 10 22.63 12.17 -3.95
C VAL A 10 22.96 13.36 -4.83
N SER A 11 23.33 14.50 -4.26
CA SER A 11 23.55 15.74 -5.04
C SER A 11 24.92 15.88 -5.72
N THR A 12 25.80 14.88 -5.68
CA THR A 12 27.16 15.05 -6.23
C THR A 12 27.58 14.00 -7.28
N LEU A 13 26.70 13.12 -7.74
CA LEU A 13 27.03 12.21 -8.84
C LEU A 13 25.85 12.08 -9.81
N LEU A 14 25.97 12.84 -10.91
CA LEU A 14 25.22 12.73 -12.19
C LEU A 14 23.86 11.97 -12.15
N GLY A 15 22.82 12.68 -12.03
CA GLY A 15 21.64 12.81 -12.88
C GLY A 15 20.70 11.63 -13.08
N TYR A 16 20.96 10.40 -12.64
CA TYR A 16 20.01 9.31 -12.89
C TYR A 16 20.01 8.28 -11.74
N MET A 17 19.01 8.35 -10.90
CA MET A 17 18.75 7.27 -9.92
C MET A 17 17.97 6.16 -10.62
N GLN A 18 18.60 5.00 -10.85
CA GLN A 18 17.91 3.82 -11.35
C GLN A 18 17.33 3.02 -10.17
N LEU A 19 16.06 3.16 -9.91
CA LEU A 19 15.31 2.24 -9.05
C LEU A 19 14.84 1.06 -9.89
N LYS A 20 15.40 -0.14 -9.68
CA LYS A 20 14.85 -1.39 -10.20
C LYS A 20 13.64 -1.77 -9.34
N LEU A 21 12.48 -1.25 -9.66
CA LEU A 21 11.22 -1.81 -9.17
C LEU A 21 10.91 -3.06 -10.00
N ARG A 22 11.04 -4.25 -9.39
CA ARG A 22 10.46 -5.46 -9.97
C ARG A 22 8.94 -5.37 -9.80
N VAL A 23 8.26 -4.90 -10.81
CA VAL A 23 6.81 -5.10 -10.92
C VAL A 23 6.66 -6.53 -11.42
N SER A 24 6.28 -7.44 -10.54
CA SER A 24 5.98 -8.83 -10.90
C SER A 24 4.83 -8.87 -11.88
N LYS A 25 5.05 -9.58 -12.97
CA LYS A 25 4.19 -9.72 -14.12
C LYS A 25 3.49 -11.07 -14.16
N GLN A 26 2.26 -10.98 -14.57
CA GLN A 26 1.74 -11.94 -15.55
C GLN A 26 2.14 -11.43 -16.96
N GLY A 27 3.16 -12.07 -17.57
CA GLY A 27 3.67 -11.75 -18.93
C GLY A 27 4.97 -10.90 -18.94
N GLY A 28 6.04 -11.54 -18.87
CA GLY A 28 7.45 -11.51 -19.41
C GLY A 28 8.22 -10.20 -19.65
N GLU A 29 7.86 -8.93 -19.32
CA GLU A 29 8.71 -7.75 -19.56
C GLU A 29 8.93 -6.96 -18.27
N ASN A 30 10.18 -6.72 -17.90
CA ASN A 30 10.55 -5.88 -16.75
C ASN A 30 10.44 -4.41 -17.15
N LEU A 31 9.48 -3.68 -16.56
CA LEU A 31 9.43 -2.23 -16.70
C LEU A 31 10.55 -1.61 -15.88
N ARG A 32 11.45 -0.86 -16.53
CA ARG A 32 12.50 -0.08 -15.86
C ARG A 32 11.98 1.35 -15.69
N ILE A 33 11.98 1.86 -14.46
CA ILE A 33 11.60 3.24 -14.17
C ILE A 33 12.89 4.05 -13.98
N LYS A 34 13.02 5.14 -14.75
CA LYS A 34 14.09 6.13 -14.58
C LYS A 34 13.47 7.41 -14.06
N PHE A 35 14.04 7.97 -13.00
CA PHE A 35 13.66 9.27 -12.48
C PHE A 35 14.67 10.31 -12.98
N GLY A 36 14.18 11.43 -13.44
CA GLY A 36 14.99 12.60 -13.83
C GLY A 36 14.39 13.87 -13.24
N ILE A 37 15.22 14.87 -13.00
CA ILE A 37 14.76 16.20 -12.58
C ILE A 37 14.78 17.06 -13.85
N ASP A 38 13.63 17.63 -14.19
CA ASP A 38 13.47 18.57 -15.31
C ASP A 38 12.89 19.87 -14.77
N ASN A 39 13.71 20.89 -14.69
CA ASN A 39 13.32 22.21 -14.15
C ASN A 39 12.41 23.01 -15.09
N HIS A 40 12.12 22.50 -16.30
CA HIS A 40 11.23 23.15 -17.27
C HIS A 40 9.76 22.75 -17.12
N ILE A 41 9.46 21.72 -16.29
CA ILE A 41 8.08 21.37 -15.96
C ILE A 41 7.61 22.12 -14.72
N ALA A 42 6.31 22.43 -14.64
CA ALA A 42 5.72 23.10 -13.49
C ALA A 42 5.89 22.27 -12.20
N GLN A 43 6.00 22.94 -11.05
CA GLN A 43 6.30 22.30 -9.75
C GLN A 43 5.25 21.27 -9.31
N ASP A 44 4.02 21.39 -9.78
CA ASP A 44 2.89 20.51 -9.51
C ASP A 44 2.67 19.44 -10.58
N THR A 45 3.61 19.32 -11.55
CA THR A 45 3.45 18.45 -12.71
C THR A 45 4.47 17.33 -12.70
N VAL A 46 4.01 16.10 -12.96
CA VAL A 46 4.85 14.93 -13.23
C VAL A 46 4.71 14.53 -14.69
N LYS A 47 5.82 14.55 -15.44
CA LYS A 47 5.86 14.07 -16.82
C LYS A 47 6.28 12.61 -16.86
N VAL A 48 5.41 11.76 -17.38
CA VAL A 48 5.70 10.34 -17.62
C VAL A 48 5.92 10.13 -19.12
N THR A 49 7.10 9.62 -19.49
CA THR A 49 7.43 9.31 -20.88
C THR A 49 7.67 7.81 -21.01
N THR A 50 7.01 7.19 -21.98
CA THR A 50 7.15 5.75 -22.26
C THR A 50 7.40 5.55 -23.74
N HIS A 51 7.92 4.37 -24.11
CA HIS A 51 7.98 3.96 -25.51
C HIS A 51 6.56 3.75 -26.05
N SER A 52 6.32 4.00 -27.35
CA SER A 52 5.00 3.87 -27.98
C SER A 52 4.35 2.50 -27.80
N SER A 53 5.14 1.42 -27.77
CA SER A 53 4.63 0.06 -27.49
C SER A 53 4.04 -0.11 -26.07
N CYS A 54 4.32 0.83 -25.15
CA CYS A 54 3.84 0.80 -23.77
C CYS A 54 2.53 1.57 -23.57
N GLU A 55 1.92 2.13 -24.61
CA GLU A 55 0.67 2.92 -24.50
C GLU A 55 -0.44 2.15 -23.79
N LYS A 56 -0.57 0.84 -24.05
CA LYS A 56 -1.54 -0.04 -23.37
C LYS A 56 -1.35 -0.12 -21.84
N THR A 57 -0.19 0.27 -21.33
CA THR A 57 0.13 0.27 -19.88
C THR A 57 -0.14 1.61 -19.19
N TRP A 58 -0.47 2.65 -19.95
CA TRP A 58 -0.69 4.00 -19.41
C TRP A 58 -1.83 4.07 -18.38
N GLY A 59 -2.92 3.36 -18.63
CA GLY A 59 -4.03 3.25 -17.67
C GLY A 59 -3.55 2.74 -16.29
N ARG A 60 -2.71 1.71 -16.28
CA ARG A 60 -2.14 1.15 -15.06
C ARG A 60 -1.17 2.09 -14.35
N ILE A 61 -0.35 2.82 -15.13
CA ILE A 61 0.58 3.82 -14.59
C ILE A 61 -0.20 4.98 -13.98
N LYS A 62 -1.22 5.48 -14.68
CA LYS A 62 -2.11 6.54 -14.19
C LYS A 62 -2.82 6.11 -12.90
N GLU A 63 -3.40 4.91 -12.87
CA GLU A 63 -4.02 4.37 -11.66
C GLU A 63 -3.02 4.26 -10.50
N ALA A 64 -1.81 3.77 -10.75
CA ALA A 64 -0.79 3.66 -9.71
C ALA A 64 -0.40 5.02 -9.12
N ILE A 65 -0.32 6.07 -9.93
CA ILE A 65 -0.05 7.44 -9.49
C ILE A 65 -1.24 7.99 -8.69
N LEU A 66 -2.46 7.83 -9.20
CA LEU A 66 -3.68 8.35 -8.56
C LEU A 66 -4.04 7.60 -7.27
N THR A 67 -3.65 6.33 -7.15
CA THR A 67 -3.91 5.52 -5.94
C THR A 67 -3.15 6.05 -4.72
N THR A 68 -2.06 6.78 -4.94
CA THR A 68 -1.23 7.32 -3.85
C THR A 68 -1.96 8.43 -3.07
N GLU A 69 -2.97 9.07 -3.66
CA GLU A 69 -3.73 10.17 -3.05
C GLU A 69 -5.14 9.78 -2.58
N GLN A 70 -5.46 8.48 -2.59
CA GLN A 70 -6.77 8.05 -2.10
C GLN A 70 -6.94 8.35 -0.62
N THR A 71 -8.06 8.96 -0.29
CA THR A 71 -8.41 9.27 1.10
C THR A 71 -9.54 8.37 1.61
N ILE A 72 -9.55 8.16 2.90
CA ILE A 72 -10.61 7.50 3.65
C ILE A 72 -11.19 8.47 4.67
N VAL A 73 -12.51 8.56 4.76
CA VAL A 73 -13.19 9.32 5.82
C VAL A 73 -13.44 8.40 6.99
N VAL A 74 -12.86 8.74 8.13
CA VAL A 74 -12.95 7.98 9.38
C VAL A 74 -13.52 8.86 10.49
N ILE A 75 -13.95 8.26 11.59
CA ILE A 75 -14.55 8.93 12.74
C ILE A 75 -13.55 8.86 13.90
N ASP A 76 -13.19 10.00 14.43
CA ASP A 76 -12.45 10.09 15.69
C ASP A 76 -13.36 9.67 16.84
N ALA A 77 -13.03 8.58 17.53
CA ALA A 77 -13.83 8.04 18.62
C ALA A 77 -13.96 8.97 19.85
N LYS A 78 -13.01 9.91 20.02
CA LYS A 78 -13.02 10.84 21.17
C LYS A 78 -13.90 12.06 20.91
N THR A 79 -13.86 12.58 19.69
CA THR A 79 -14.53 13.84 19.32
C THR A 79 -15.77 13.64 18.48
N ASN A 80 -16.03 12.41 18.01
CA ASN A 80 -17.07 12.04 17.06
C ASN A 80 -17.01 12.84 15.73
N LYS A 81 -15.86 13.45 15.44
CA LYS A 81 -15.66 14.20 14.20
C LYS A 81 -15.26 13.26 13.06
N LYS A 82 -15.76 13.54 11.87
CA LYS A 82 -15.31 12.91 10.63
C LYS A 82 -14.04 13.58 10.16
N VAL A 83 -13.01 12.79 9.89
CA VAL A 83 -11.69 13.23 9.43
C VAL A 83 -11.33 12.51 8.14
N SER A 84 -10.79 13.24 7.18
CA SER A 84 -10.22 12.67 5.97
C SER A 84 -8.74 12.35 6.21
N ARG A 85 -8.31 11.14 5.87
CA ARG A 85 -6.94 10.66 6.03
C ARG A 85 -6.50 9.93 4.77
N LEU A 86 -5.20 9.85 4.51
CA LEU A 86 -4.67 9.10 3.38
C LEU A 86 -4.88 7.60 3.59
N LEU A 87 -5.38 6.92 2.57
CA LEU A 87 -5.57 5.46 2.59
C LEU A 87 -4.22 4.73 2.63
N SER A 88 -3.18 5.32 2.04
CA SER A 88 -1.80 4.81 2.07
C SER A 88 -1.24 4.68 3.49
N ASP A 89 -1.69 5.50 4.43
CA ASP A 89 -1.25 5.48 5.82
C ASP A 89 -1.99 4.48 6.69
N VAL A 90 -3.04 3.86 6.14
CA VAL A 90 -3.78 2.82 6.86
C VAL A 90 -2.96 1.55 6.92
N PHE A 91 -2.68 1.12 8.16
CA PHE A 91 -1.89 -0.06 8.48
C PHE A 91 -2.72 -1.35 8.49
N SER A 92 -3.84 -1.33 9.25
CA SER A 92 -4.78 -2.43 9.34
C SER A 92 -6.20 -1.95 9.63
N ILE A 93 -7.16 -2.78 9.33
CA ILE A 93 -8.58 -2.56 9.61
C ILE A 93 -9.13 -3.80 10.28
N GLU A 94 -9.69 -3.63 11.47
CA GLU A 94 -10.22 -4.70 12.30
C GLU A 94 -11.72 -4.50 12.55
N SER A 95 -12.51 -5.53 12.35
CA SER A 95 -13.94 -5.51 12.71
C SER A 95 -14.12 -5.86 14.18
N LYS A 96 -14.74 -4.95 14.94
CA LYS A 96 -15.16 -5.14 16.33
C LYS A 96 -16.55 -4.52 16.49
N GLU A 97 -17.43 -5.18 17.22
CA GLU A 97 -18.74 -4.63 17.65
C GLU A 97 -19.53 -3.96 16.49
N GLN A 98 -19.60 -4.63 15.35
CA GLN A 98 -20.30 -4.16 14.12
C GLN A 98 -19.68 -2.96 13.39
N MET A 99 -18.58 -2.42 13.88
CA MET A 99 -17.82 -1.35 13.25
C MET A 99 -16.43 -1.82 12.84
N CYS A 100 -15.76 -1.07 11.96
CA CYS A 100 -14.37 -1.28 11.66
C CYS A 100 -13.51 -0.27 12.43
N HIS A 101 -12.46 -0.77 13.08
CA HIS A 101 -11.41 0.02 13.69
C HIS A 101 -10.26 0.12 12.69
N VAL A 102 -9.91 1.33 12.30
CA VAL A 102 -8.84 1.63 11.34
C VAL A 102 -7.61 2.06 12.12
N VAL A 103 -6.51 1.34 11.94
CA VAL A 103 -5.22 1.63 12.56
C VAL A 103 -4.31 2.25 11.52
N PHE A 104 -3.75 3.41 11.82
CA PHE A 104 -2.82 4.12 10.96
C PHE A 104 -1.37 3.82 11.34
N THR A 105 -0.43 4.14 10.47
CA THR A 105 1.02 4.00 10.71
C THR A 105 1.52 4.82 11.89
N SER A 106 0.82 5.90 12.23
CA SER A 106 1.03 6.71 13.42
C SER A 106 0.57 6.05 14.73
N ASN A 107 0.02 4.82 14.68
CA ASN A 107 -0.68 4.12 15.75
C ASN A 107 -2.00 4.78 16.21
N GLU A 108 -2.45 5.82 15.53
CA GLU A 108 -3.77 6.40 15.77
C GLU A 108 -4.86 5.41 15.35
N ARG A 109 -5.96 5.43 16.07
CA ARG A 109 -7.11 4.56 15.83
C ARG A 109 -8.36 5.38 15.60
N TYR A 110 -9.08 5.04 14.54
CA TYR A 110 -10.32 5.68 14.16
C TYR A 110 -11.39 4.63 13.91
N LEU A 111 -12.64 5.07 13.85
CA LEU A 111 -13.78 4.22 13.54
C LEU A 111 -14.23 4.42 12.08
N LEU A 112 -14.70 3.34 11.48
CA LEU A 112 -15.31 3.36 10.16
C LEU A 112 -16.64 2.61 10.27
N ALA A 113 -17.75 3.33 10.10
CA ALA A 113 -19.11 2.82 10.23
C ALA A 113 -19.54 2.00 9.00
N VAL A 114 -18.68 1.05 8.59
CA VAL A 114 -18.90 0.18 7.43
C VAL A 114 -18.50 -1.24 7.80
N ARG A 115 -19.23 -2.24 7.30
CA ARG A 115 -18.91 -3.66 7.53
C ARG A 115 -17.62 -4.06 6.80
N LEU A 116 -16.79 -4.87 7.42
CA LEU A 116 -15.49 -5.30 6.90
C LEU A 116 -15.57 -5.92 5.49
N LYS A 117 -16.65 -6.63 5.15
CA LYS A 117 -16.86 -7.19 3.81
C LYS A 117 -16.97 -6.12 2.73
N ILE A 118 -17.57 -4.97 3.04
CA ILE A 118 -17.67 -3.83 2.11
C ILE A 118 -16.30 -3.17 1.96
N VAL A 119 -15.61 -2.96 3.09
CA VAL A 119 -14.24 -2.41 3.12
C VAL A 119 -13.29 -3.30 2.31
N GLU A 120 -13.35 -4.63 2.49
CA GLU A 120 -12.55 -5.58 1.71
C GLU A 120 -12.78 -5.38 0.21
N LYS A 121 -14.05 -5.33 -0.23
CA LYS A 121 -14.38 -5.15 -1.66
C LYS A 121 -13.83 -3.84 -2.23
N GLN A 122 -13.90 -2.76 -1.45
CA GLN A 122 -13.44 -1.43 -1.89
C GLN A 122 -11.92 -1.32 -1.89
N PHE A 123 -11.23 -1.93 -0.91
CA PHE A 123 -9.80 -1.67 -0.67
C PHE A 123 -8.87 -2.77 -1.17
N THR A 124 -9.39 -3.86 -1.73
CA THR A 124 -8.55 -4.92 -2.33
C THR A 124 -7.66 -4.37 -3.46
N SER A 125 -8.19 -3.47 -4.31
CA SER A 125 -7.43 -2.82 -5.40
C SER A 125 -6.30 -1.91 -4.88
N TYR A 126 -6.41 -1.44 -3.64
CA TYR A 126 -5.40 -0.59 -2.97
C TYR A 126 -4.41 -1.38 -2.12
N GLY A 127 -4.34 -2.69 -2.29
CA GLY A 127 -3.36 -3.53 -1.63
C GLY A 127 -3.75 -4.04 -0.24
N PHE A 128 -5.03 -3.92 0.14
CA PHE A 128 -5.50 -4.55 1.36
C PHE A 128 -5.83 -6.02 1.16
N VAL A 129 -5.40 -6.83 2.10
CA VAL A 129 -5.63 -8.27 2.09
C VAL A 129 -6.29 -8.74 3.38
N ARG A 130 -7.31 -9.58 3.23
CA ARG A 130 -7.97 -10.22 4.37
C ARG A 130 -7.15 -11.41 4.86
N ILE A 131 -6.83 -11.40 6.14
CA ILE A 131 -5.99 -12.44 6.77
C ILE A 131 -6.78 -13.37 7.70
N ASN A 132 -7.91 -12.89 8.20
CA ASN A 132 -8.83 -13.70 9.02
C ASN A 132 -10.26 -13.13 8.93
N ILE A 133 -11.19 -13.66 9.75
CA ILE A 133 -12.60 -13.27 9.71
C ILE A 133 -12.84 -11.80 10.09
N SER A 134 -11.92 -11.18 10.83
CA SER A 134 -12.10 -9.83 11.39
C SER A 134 -11.03 -8.83 10.96
N THR A 135 -10.01 -9.23 10.20
CA THR A 135 -8.85 -8.34 9.95
C THR A 135 -8.46 -8.26 8.48
N LEU A 136 -8.29 -7.03 8.02
CA LEU A 136 -7.60 -6.66 6.78
C LEU A 136 -6.25 -6.01 7.13
N VAL A 137 -5.20 -6.30 6.38
CA VAL A 137 -3.91 -5.63 6.50
C VAL A 137 -3.50 -5.02 5.17
N ASN A 138 -2.79 -3.92 5.21
CA ASN A 138 -2.20 -3.33 4.03
C ASN A 138 -0.89 -4.05 3.72
N ARG A 139 -0.81 -4.68 2.54
CA ARG A 139 0.35 -5.49 2.12
C ARG A 139 1.64 -4.68 2.02
N SER A 140 1.58 -3.38 1.78
CA SER A 140 2.77 -2.52 1.68
C SER A 140 3.53 -2.41 3.00
N PHE A 141 2.87 -2.72 4.13
CA PHE A 141 3.48 -2.75 5.46
C PHE A 141 3.88 -4.15 5.93
N ILE A 142 3.71 -5.19 5.12
CA ILE A 142 4.23 -6.53 5.43
C ILE A 142 5.73 -6.53 5.15
N LYS A 143 6.53 -6.85 6.18
CA LYS A 143 7.99 -6.95 6.12
C LYS A 143 8.43 -8.34 5.68
N ALA A 144 7.84 -9.37 6.27
CA ALA A 144 8.16 -10.77 6.01
C ALA A 144 6.96 -11.68 6.31
N PHE A 145 6.96 -12.87 5.77
CA PHE A 145 6.01 -13.91 6.12
C PHE A 145 6.63 -15.29 6.02
N ARG A 146 6.13 -16.22 6.84
CA ARG A 146 6.57 -17.62 6.83
C ARG A 146 5.36 -18.55 7.00
N SER A 147 5.44 -19.73 6.39
CA SER A 147 4.47 -20.79 6.65
C SER A 147 4.69 -21.33 8.08
N THR A 148 3.60 -21.60 8.75
CA THR A 148 3.61 -22.23 10.08
C THR A 148 2.86 -23.56 10.01
N ASP A 149 2.90 -24.31 11.10
CA ASP A 149 2.14 -25.54 11.25
C ASP A 149 0.64 -25.29 11.03
N ASN A 150 -0.10 -26.33 10.69
CA ASN A 150 -1.55 -26.27 10.44
C ASN A 150 -1.98 -25.41 9.25
N ALA A 151 -1.14 -25.32 8.20
CA ALA A 151 -1.40 -24.59 6.96
C ALA A 151 -1.79 -23.11 7.17
N ARG A 152 -1.18 -22.45 8.14
CA ARG A 152 -1.30 -21.01 8.39
C ARG A 152 -0.05 -20.28 7.91
N VAL A 153 -0.11 -18.95 7.89
CA VAL A 153 1.03 -18.10 7.60
C VAL A 153 1.15 -17.05 8.69
N GLU A 154 2.32 -16.93 9.29
CA GLU A 154 2.67 -15.82 10.17
C GLU A 154 3.22 -14.69 9.30
N ILE A 155 2.71 -13.49 9.50
CA ILE A 155 3.21 -12.27 8.87
C ILE A 155 3.82 -11.34 9.92
N GLU A 156 4.97 -10.77 9.59
CA GLU A 156 5.63 -9.72 10.35
C GLU A 156 5.45 -8.40 9.61
N MET A 157 4.94 -7.42 10.32
CA MET A 157 4.70 -6.09 9.78
C MET A 157 5.92 -5.19 10.02
N LYS A 158 6.04 -4.11 9.25
CA LYS A 158 7.15 -3.14 9.36
C LYS A 158 7.26 -2.47 10.73
N ASN A 159 6.19 -2.39 11.48
CA ASN A 159 6.17 -1.88 12.87
C ASN A 159 6.50 -2.95 13.92
N GLY A 160 6.87 -4.17 13.50
CA GLY A 160 7.20 -5.31 14.38
C GLY A 160 5.99 -6.11 14.86
N SER A 161 4.76 -5.68 14.60
CA SER A 161 3.58 -6.47 14.96
C SER A 161 3.48 -7.74 14.12
N LYS A 162 2.90 -8.80 14.72
CA LYS A 162 2.72 -10.09 14.05
C LYS A 162 1.25 -10.43 13.96
N PHE A 163 0.86 -11.00 12.82
CA PHE A 163 -0.49 -11.50 12.59
C PHE A 163 -0.43 -12.92 12.03
N ILE A 164 -1.53 -13.66 12.20
CA ILE A 164 -1.69 -14.98 11.61
C ILE A 164 -2.73 -14.92 10.50
N VAL A 165 -2.34 -15.33 9.31
CA VAL A 165 -3.25 -15.59 8.20
C VAL A 165 -3.88 -16.94 8.42
N ASN A 166 -5.19 -16.97 8.63
CA ASN A 166 -5.93 -18.20 8.87
C ASN A 166 -5.98 -19.04 7.57
N ARG A 167 -6.00 -20.37 7.72
CA ARG A 167 -5.94 -21.37 6.64
C ARG A 167 -6.85 -21.02 5.44
N HIS A 168 -8.07 -20.57 5.70
CA HIS A 168 -9.04 -20.21 4.66
C HIS A 168 -8.57 -19.04 3.76
N TYR A 169 -7.73 -18.14 4.28
CA TYR A 169 -7.26 -16.94 3.59
C TYR A 169 -5.85 -17.10 2.97
N VAL A 170 -5.14 -18.19 3.27
CA VAL A 170 -3.75 -18.40 2.83
C VAL A 170 -3.61 -18.45 1.32
N LYS A 171 -4.55 -19.11 0.62
CA LYS A 171 -4.50 -19.18 -0.86
C LYS A 171 -4.54 -17.79 -1.46
N LYS A 172 -5.56 -17.00 -1.13
CA LYS A 172 -5.72 -15.61 -1.59
C LYS A 172 -4.55 -14.72 -1.19
N PHE A 173 -4.02 -14.91 0.03
CA PHE A 173 -2.85 -14.19 0.50
C PHE A 173 -1.62 -14.48 -0.37
N LYS A 174 -1.32 -15.74 -0.66
CA LYS A 174 -0.16 -16.15 -1.47
C LYS A 174 -0.26 -15.67 -2.92
N GLU A 175 -1.44 -15.71 -3.53
CA GLU A 175 -1.69 -15.23 -4.90
C GLU A 175 -1.30 -13.76 -5.12
N MET A 176 -1.23 -12.96 -4.06
CA MET A 176 -0.83 -11.54 -4.15
C MET A 176 0.69 -11.32 -4.24
N TRP A 177 1.48 -12.39 -4.05
CA TRP A 177 2.96 -12.33 -4.03
C TRP A 177 3.61 -13.05 -5.22
N VAL A 178 2.81 -13.63 -6.09
CA VAL A 178 3.25 -14.34 -7.30
C VAL A 178 3.28 -13.44 -8.53
#